data_ef3a3ede8db64bb813c48afce5a9b449
#
_entry.id   ef3a3ede8db64bb813c48afce5a9b449
#
_cell.length_a   1.000
_cell.length_b   1.000
_cell.length_c   1.000
_cell.angle_alpha   90.00
_cell.angle_beta   90.00
_cell.angle_gamma   90.00
#
_symmetry.space_group_name_H-M   'P 1'
#
loop_
_entity.id
_entity.type
_entity.pdbx_description
1 polymer ?
#
loop_
_entity_poly.entity_id
_entity_poly.type
_entity_poly.pdbx_seq_one_letter_code
_entity_poly.pdbx_strand_id
1 'polypeptide(L)'
;MKIRYIKSACVTIETKDIKILTDPWLVDGEYYGSWCHYPELNFGKDYFDSIDYIYISHIHPDHFSKKTFDILNKNIPILIHQYASPFLKMNIERLGFKVTELPHNQKFDLKNGVTIEILAADNCNPELCAKFMGGGIIETKFKSTQIDSLAVISDGENNVLNLNDCPYALAKEAVKVVVKKYETIDFLLVGYGGAGPYPQCFQLSDKKR
;
A
#
# COMPACT_ATOMS: atom_id res chain seq x y z
N MET A 1 14.13 -15.11 -2.52
CA MET A 1 13.47 -13.89 -2.03
C MET A 1 13.54 -13.78 -0.51
N LYS A 2 13.61 -12.58 0.08
CA LYS A 2 13.62 -12.34 1.52
C LYS A 2 12.65 -11.21 1.85
N ILE A 3 11.80 -11.43 2.83
CA ILE A 3 10.85 -10.41 3.31
C ILE A 3 11.24 -10.02 4.72
N ARG A 4 11.35 -8.72 4.98
CA ARG A 4 11.55 -8.18 6.31
C ARG A 4 10.39 -7.29 6.69
N TYR A 5 9.68 -7.66 7.72
CA TYR A 5 8.67 -6.83 8.35
C TYR A 5 9.34 -5.66 9.08
N ILE A 6 8.94 -4.45 8.78
CA ILE A 6 9.40 -3.22 9.43
C ILE A 6 8.39 -2.82 10.50
N LYS A 7 7.20 -2.39 10.07
CA LYS A 7 6.10 -2.01 10.96
C LYS A 7 4.81 -1.80 10.13
N SER A 8 3.64 -2.08 10.72
CA SER A 8 2.34 -1.93 10.05
C SER A 8 2.34 -2.55 8.65
N ALA A 9 1.98 -1.83 7.60
CA ALA A 9 2.06 -2.30 6.22
C ALA A 9 3.46 -2.17 5.58
N CYS A 10 4.42 -1.56 6.32
CA CYS A 10 5.77 -1.34 5.82
C CYS A 10 6.60 -2.61 5.91
N VAL A 11 6.97 -3.14 4.75
CA VAL A 11 7.90 -4.28 4.62
C VAL A 11 8.94 -4.00 3.55
N THR A 12 10.11 -4.66 3.63
CA THR A 12 11.02 -4.74 2.51
C THR A 12 10.95 -6.12 1.89
N ILE A 13 10.88 -6.16 0.55
CA ILE A 13 10.93 -7.35 -0.27
C ILE A 13 12.25 -7.29 -1.03
N GLU A 14 13.16 -8.19 -0.69
CA GLU A 14 14.51 -8.24 -1.22
C GLU A 14 14.64 -9.50 -2.09
N THR A 15 14.89 -9.28 -3.35
CA THR A 15 15.23 -10.31 -4.32
C THR A 15 16.76 -10.39 -4.44
N LYS A 16 17.27 -11.20 -5.37
CA LYS A 16 18.70 -11.26 -5.66
C LYS A 16 19.27 -9.90 -6.08
N ASP A 17 18.47 -9.09 -6.81
CA ASP A 17 18.98 -7.94 -7.55
C ASP A 17 18.34 -6.61 -7.19
N ILE A 18 17.20 -6.62 -6.51
CA ILE A 18 16.48 -5.39 -6.12
C ILE A 18 15.85 -5.52 -4.73
N LYS A 19 15.68 -4.36 -4.11
CA LYS A 19 14.97 -4.20 -2.84
C LYS A 19 13.80 -3.22 -3.01
N ILE A 20 12.60 -3.69 -2.70
CA ILE A 20 11.37 -2.90 -2.76
C ILE A 20 10.91 -2.61 -1.35
N LEU A 21 10.61 -1.35 -1.05
CA LEU A 21 9.97 -0.92 0.19
C LEU A 21 8.48 -0.70 -0.08
N THR A 22 7.60 -1.28 0.73
CA THR A 22 6.16 -1.10 0.59
C THR A 22 5.62 -0.20 1.68
N ASP A 23 4.68 0.67 1.33
CA ASP A 23 3.86 1.48 2.25
C ASP A 23 4.64 2.07 3.44
N PRO A 24 5.68 2.90 3.21
CA PRO A 24 6.58 3.32 4.26
C PRO A 24 5.93 4.35 5.20
N TRP A 25 5.66 3.91 6.42
CA TRP A 25 5.39 4.77 7.55
C TRP A 25 6.50 4.57 8.59
N LEU A 26 7.43 5.54 8.67
CA LEU A 26 8.67 5.44 9.46
C LEU A 26 8.79 6.54 10.52
N VAL A 27 7.90 7.53 10.49
CA VAL A 27 7.91 8.68 11.39
C VAL A 27 6.58 8.79 12.11
N ASP A 28 6.63 8.88 13.42
CA ASP A 28 5.45 8.97 14.28
C ASP A 28 4.59 10.22 14.05
N GLY A 29 3.34 10.13 14.50
CA GLY A 29 2.42 11.25 14.57
C GLY A 29 1.53 11.39 13.34
N GLU A 30 1.22 10.30 12.65
CA GLU A 30 0.14 10.29 11.66
C GLU A 30 -1.23 10.43 12.33
N TYR A 31 -2.28 10.65 11.53
CA TYR A 31 -3.62 10.91 12.03
C TYR A 31 -3.66 11.97 13.14
N TYR A 32 -3.14 13.17 12.79
CA TYR A 32 -3.09 14.36 13.69
C TYR A 32 -2.25 14.15 14.96
N GLY A 33 -1.20 13.34 14.88
CA GLY A 33 -0.30 13.06 15.99
C GLY A 33 -0.75 11.93 16.92
N SER A 34 -1.85 11.25 16.59
CA SER A 34 -2.40 10.21 17.46
C SER A 34 -1.79 8.83 17.26
N TRP A 35 -1.17 8.57 16.09
CA TRP A 35 -0.59 7.27 15.78
C TRP A 35 0.93 7.28 15.90
N CYS A 36 1.43 6.36 16.71
CA CYS A 36 2.86 6.18 16.98
C CYS A 36 3.23 4.70 16.92
N HIS A 37 4.50 4.45 16.62
CA HIS A 37 5.03 3.10 16.63
C HIS A 37 5.29 2.61 18.05
N TYR A 38 4.88 1.37 18.34
CA TYR A 38 5.25 0.69 19.57
C TYR A 38 5.63 -0.77 19.27
N PRO A 39 6.81 -1.22 19.69
CA PRO A 39 7.94 -0.42 20.15
C PRO A 39 8.43 0.56 19.08
N GLU A 40 9.25 1.53 19.48
CA GLU A 40 9.85 2.52 18.57
C GLU A 40 10.60 1.85 17.41
N LEU A 41 10.62 2.52 16.26
CA LEU A 41 11.42 2.07 15.13
C LEU A 41 12.89 2.41 15.32
N ASN A 42 13.75 1.39 15.32
CA ASN A 42 15.19 1.51 15.44
C ASN A 42 15.87 1.00 14.15
N PHE A 43 15.70 1.73 13.05
CA PHE A 43 16.44 1.51 11.82
C PHE A 43 17.45 2.63 11.59
N GLY A 44 18.70 2.27 11.28
CA GLY A 44 19.69 3.24 10.79
C GLY A 44 19.22 3.86 9.46
N LYS A 45 19.54 5.13 9.23
CA LYS A 45 19.22 5.80 7.97
C LYS A 45 19.70 5.03 6.76
N ASP A 46 20.88 4.44 6.85
CA ASP A 46 21.55 3.65 5.80
C ASP A 46 20.72 2.43 5.33
N TYR A 47 19.79 1.94 6.17
CA TYR A 47 18.95 0.81 5.80
C TYR A 47 18.06 1.12 4.60
N PHE A 48 17.57 2.34 4.50
CA PHE A 48 16.67 2.78 3.43
C PHE A 48 17.41 3.33 2.21
N ASP A 49 18.72 3.60 2.31
CA ASP A 49 19.53 4.09 1.19
C ASP A 49 19.71 3.05 0.08
N SER A 50 19.56 1.76 0.40
CA SER A 50 19.67 0.64 -0.52
C SER A 50 18.34 0.23 -1.19
N ILE A 51 17.30 1.04 -1.07
CA ILE A 51 16.00 0.77 -1.69
C ILE A 51 16.04 1.16 -3.18
N ASP A 52 15.65 0.24 -4.05
CA ASP A 52 15.56 0.46 -5.50
C ASP A 52 14.21 1.04 -5.92
N TYR A 53 13.12 0.64 -5.27
CA TYR A 53 11.76 1.07 -5.55
C TYR A 53 10.95 1.20 -4.27
N ILE A 54 9.99 2.13 -4.28
CA ILE A 54 8.95 2.22 -3.26
C ILE A 54 7.61 1.91 -3.92
N TYR A 55 6.86 0.95 -3.38
CA TYR A 55 5.47 0.72 -3.75
C TYR A 55 4.54 1.33 -2.71
N ILE A 56 3.57 2.13 -3.15
CA ILE A 56 2.52 2.69 -2.31
C ILE A 56 1.18 2.15 -2.77
N SER A 57 0.53 1.42 -1.89
CA SER A 57 -0.76 0.78 -2.17
C SER A 57 -1.89 1.80 -2.29
N HIS A 58 -1.94 2.79 -1.40
CA HIS A 58 -2.98 3.81 -1.37
C HIS A 58 -2.58 5.04 -0.53
N ILE A 59 -3.49 6.01 -0.42
CA ILE A 59 -3.18 7.36 0.09
C ILE A 59 -3.29 7.53 1.61
N HIS A 60 -3.73 6.54 2.36
CA HIS A 60 -3.85 6.70 3.81
C HIS A 60 -2.50 7.03 4.46
N PRO A 61 -2.49 7.87 5.53
CA PRO A 61 -1.25 8.38 6.12
C PRO A 61 -0.30 7.31 6.67
N ASP A 62 -0.79 6.16 7.07
CA ASP A 62 0.00 5.02 7.53
C ASP A 62 0.57 4.15 6.39
N HIS A 63 0.26 4.50 5.12
CA HIS A 63 0.82 3.93 3.89
C HIS A 63 1.58 4.98 3.09
N PHE A 64 1.10 6.21 3.05
CA PHE A 64 1.73 7.36 2.44
C PHE A 64 1.97 8.45 3.48
N SER A 65 2.99 8.26 4.32
CA SER A 65 3.39 9.22 5.36
C SER A 65 4.23 10.35 4.79
N LYS A 66 3.68 11.54 4.69
CA LYS A 66 4.42 12.71 4.20
C LYS A 66 5.71 12.94 5.00
N LYS A 67 5.67 12.80 6.32
CA LYS A 67 6.85 12.94 7.18
C LYS A 67 7.95 11.91 6.85
N THR A 68 7.55 10.68 6.54
CA THR A 68 8.47 9.65 6.06
C THR A 68 9.09 10.04 4.73
N PHE A 69 8.29 10.54 3.79
CA PHE A 69 8.78 10.94 2.48
C PHE A 69 9.71 12.16 2.54
N ASP A 70 9.61 13.00 3.56
CA ASP A 70 10.54 14.12 3.77
C ASP A 70 11.98 13.64 4.10
N ILE A 71 12.15 12.44 4.63
CA ILE A 71 13.45 11.87 5.02
C ILE A 71 14.02 10.83 4.04
N LEU A 72 13.21 10.32 3.11
CA LEU A 72 13.64 9.33 2.12
C LEU A 72 14.39 9.98 0.95
N ASN A 73 15.27 9.20 0.33
CA ASN A 73 16.02 9.62 -0.87
C ASN A 73 15.06 9.85 -2.04
N LYS A 74 15.04 11.08 -2.56
CA LYS A 74 14.15 11.52 -3.64
C LYS A 74 14.42 10.86 -4.99
N ASN A 75 15.57 10.23 -5.16
CA ASN A 75 15.92 9.52 -6.39
C ASN A 75 15.27 8.14 -6.50
N ILE A 76 14.69 7.60 -5.43
CA ILE A 76 14.01 6.31 -5.45
C ILE A 76 12.69 6.45 -6.23
N PRO A 77 12.49 5.70 -7.33
CA PRO A 77 11.26 5.73 -8.09
C PRO A 77 10.10 5.11 -7.29
N ILE A 78 8.94 5.73 -7.38
CA ILE A 78 7.73 5.29 -6.69
C ILE A 78 6.77 4.65 -7.67
N LEU A 79 6.25 3.49 -7.29
CA LEU A 79 5.28 2.70 -8.03
C LEU A 79 3.93 2.81 -7.35
N ILE A 80 2.91 3.16 -8.10
CA ILE A 80 1.52 3.22 -7.65
C ILE A 80 0.58 2.63 -8.70
N HIS A 81 -0.64 2.30 -8.30
CA HIS A 81 -1.69 2.02 -9.26
C HIS A 81 -2.04 3.27 -10.09
N GLN A 82 -2.38 3.06 -11.36
CA GLN A 82 -2.94 4.10 -12.22
C GLN A 82 -4.39 4.37 -11.82
N TYR A 83 -4.58 5.22 -10.81
CA TYR A 83 -5.91 5.61 -10.36
C TYR A 83 -6.59 6.56 -11.34
N ALA A 84 -7.91 6.50 -11.42
CA ALA A 84 -8.70 7.45 -12.21
C ALA A 84 -8.50 8.91 -11.72
N SER A 85 -8.28 9.10 -10.42
CA SER A 85 -7.91 10.40 -9.83
C SER A 85 -6.39 10.49 -9.66
N PRO A 86 -5.74 11.53 -10.17
CA PRO A 86 -4.30 11.70 -10.05
C PRO A 86 -3.85 12.19 -8.66
N PHE A 87 -4.73 12.13 -7.66
CA PHE A 87 -4.51 12.78 -6.38
C PHE A 87 -3.28 12.24 -5.64
N LEU A 88 -3.11 10.92 -5.55
CA LEU A 88 -1.94 10.30 -4.92
C LEU A 88 -0.66 10.67 -5.68
N LYS A 89 -0.65 10.52 -7.00
CA LYS A 89 0.47 10.92 -7.86
C LYS A 89 0.90 12.36 -7.62
N MET A 90 -0.05 13.29 -7.69
CA MET A 90 0.22 14.72 -7.50
C MET A 90 0.83 15.02 -6.12
N ASN A 91 0.39 14.33 -5.07
CA ASN A 91 0.94 14.51 -3.73
C ASN A 91 2.39 13.99 -3.64
N ILE A 92 2.67 12.84 -4.24
CA ILE A 92 4.02 12.27 -4.28
C ILE A 92 4.98 13.17 -5.08
N GLU A 93 4.56 13.62 -6.27
CA GLU A 93 5.35 14.50 -7.14
C GLU A 93 5.65 15.85 -6.48
N ARG A 94 4.72 16.41 -5.70
CA ARG A 94 4.94 17.63 -4.89
C ARG A 94 6.03 17.45 -3.84
N LEU A 95 6.29 16.23 -3.39
CA LEU A 95 7.39 15.91 -2.49
C LEU A 95 8.73 15.68 -3.21
N GLY A 96 8.76 15.83 -4.54
CA GLY A 96 9.96 15.73 -5.37
C GLY A 96 10.33 14.33 -5.85
N PHE A 97 9.43 13.35 -5.75
CA PHE A 97 9.66 11.99 -6.24
C PHE A 97 9.17 11.80 -7.66
N LYS A 98 9.80 10.86 -8.38
CA LYS A 98 9.31 10.36 -9.66
C LYS A 98 8.29 9.24 -9.43
N VAL A 99 7.14 9.32 -10.09
CA VAL A 99 6.06 8.36 -9.98
C VAL A 99 5.88 7.60 -11.28
N THR A 100 5.79 6.27 -11.17
CA THR A 100 5.36 5.38 -12.24
C THR A 100 3.99 4.82 -11.90
N GLU A 101 3.00 5.13 -12.72
CA GLU A 101 1.64 4.60 -12.60
C GLU A 101 1.55 3.28 -13.34
N LEU A 102 1.09 2.24 -12.68
CA LEU A 102 0.97 0.90 -13.20
C LEU A 102 -0.50 0.57 -13.50
N PRO A 103 -0.83 0.16 -14.74
CA PRO A 103 -2.18 -0.21 -15.10
C PRO A 103 -2.67 -1.45 -14.34
N HIS A 104 -3.98 -1.54 -14.15
CA HIS A 104 -4.62 -2.69 -13.54
C HIS A 104 -4.30 -3.99 -14.29
N ASN A 105 -3.94 -5.04 -13.54
CA ASN A 105 -3.77 -6.40 -14.02
C ASN A 105 -2.75 -6.56 -15.18
N GLN A 106 -1.73 -5.72 -15.19
CA GLN A 106 -0.62 -5.79 -16.13
C GLN A 106 0.70 -5.94 -15.39
N LYS A 107 1.51 -6.92 -15.83
CA LYS A 107 2.87 -7.09 -15.31
C LYS A 107 3.75 -5.94 -15.79
N PHE A 108 4.51 -5.40 -14.87
CA PHE A 108 5.52 -4.37 -15.12
C PHE A 108 6.89 -4.93 -14.73
N ASP A 109 7.81 -4.90 -15.68
CA ASP A 109 9.19 -5.35 -15.46
C ASP A 109 9.98 -4.26 -14.74
N LEU A 110 10.56 -4.62 -13.60
CA LEU A 110 11.44 -3.75 -12.82
C LEU A 110 12.88 -3.88 -13.33
N LYS A 111 13.65 -4.77 -12.75
CA LYS A 111 15.01 -5.11 -13.17
C LYS A 111 15.22 -6.61 -13.03
N ASN A 112 16.08 -7.18 -13.89
CA ASN A 112 16.60 -8.53 -13.77
C ASN A 112 15.52 -9.63 -13.63
N GLY A 113 14.40 -9.47 -14.35
CA GLY A 113 13.30 -10.43 -14.31
C GLY A 113 12.36 -10.32 -13.12
N VAL A 114 12.58 -9.33 -12.24
CA VAL A 114 11.63 -9.03 -11.17
C VAL A 114 10.47 -8.23 -11.74
N THR A 115 9.25 -8.65 -11.44
CA THR A 115 8.03 -8.00 -11.91
C THR A 115 7.15 -7.56 -10.76
N ILE A 116 6.36 -6.52 -11.00
CA ILE A 116 5.24 -6.12 -10.14
C ILE A 116 3.97 -6.05 -10.98
N GLU A 117 2.87 -6.51 -10.41
CA GLU A 117 1.54 -6.41 -11.01
C GLU A 117 0.58 -5.88 -9.97
N ILE A 118 -0.12 -4.79 -10.29
CA ILE A 118 -1.09 -4.18 -9.37
C ILE A 118 -2.50 -4.51 -9.82
N LEU A 119 -3.30 -4.96 -8.86
CA LEU A 119 -4.73 -5.19 -9.05
C LEU A 119 -5.50 -4.22 -8.16
N ALA A 120 -6.20 -3.31 -8.80
CA ALA A 120 -7.17 -2.45 -8.13
C ALA A 120 -8.47 -2.58 -8.89
N ALA A 121 -9.59 -2.69 -8.22
CA ALA A 121 -10.86 -2.79 -8.91
C ALA A 121 -11.26 -1.42 -9.44
N ASP A 122 -11.16 -1.22 -10.75
CA ASP A 122 -11.70 -0.03 -11.41
C ASP A 122 -13.24 0.04 -11.32
N ASN A 123 -13.86 -1.09 -10.95
CA ASN A 123 -15.29 -1.25 -10.72
C ASN A 123 -15.57 -1.48 -9.24
N CYS A 124 -15.09 -0.60 -8.39
CA CYS A 124 -15.50 -0.62 -6.98
C CYS A 124 -17.03 -0.54 -6.91
N ASN A 125 -17.65 -1.48 -6.21
CA ASN A 125 -19.05 -1.34 -5.86
C ASN A 125 -19.16 -0.21 -4.82
N PRO A 126 -19.74 0.96 -5.15
CA PRO A 126 -19.79 2.11 -4.26
C PRO A 126 -20.49 1.80 -2.93
N GLU A 127 -21.49 0.92 -2.94
CA GLU A 127 -22.21 0.50 -1.74
C GLU A 127 -21.33 -0.32 -0.80
N LEU A 128 -20.51 -1.23 -1.35
CA LEU A 128 -19.55 -2.00 -0.56
C LEU A 128 -18.45 -1.11 -0.01
N CYS A 129 -17.88 -0.22 -0.82
CA CYS A 129 -16.87 0.72 -0.37
C CYS A 129 -17.41 1.62 0.75
N ALA A 130 -18.60 2.20 0.57
CA ALA A 130 -19.23 3.06 1.58
C ALA A 130 -19.49 2.30 2.88
N LYS A 131 -19.90 1.03 2.81
CA LYS A 131 -20.14 0.19 3.99
C LYS A 131 -18.87 -0.07 4.80
N PHE A 132 -17.73 -0.29 4.14
CA PHE A 132 -16.45 -0.53 4.81
C PHE A 132 -15.78 0.76 5.30
N MET A 133 -16.00 1.86 4.61
CA MET A 133 -15.41 3.18 4.94
C MET A 133 -16.21 3.96 6.00
N GLY A 134 -17.40 3.46 6.38
CA GLY A 134 -18.27 4.15 7.34
C GLY A 134 -18.85 5.47 6.87
N GLY A 135 -18.72 5.77 5.58
CA GLY A 135 -19.22 6.98 4.93
C GLY A 135 -20.42 6.71 4.04
N GLY A 136 -21.17 7.75 3.69
CA GLY A 136 -22.19 7.69 2.66
C GLY A 136 -21.58 7.48 1.27
N ILE A 137 -22.41 7.10 0.29
CA ILE A 137 -22.01 6.98 -1.11
C ILE A 137 -21.57 8.37 -1.59
N ILE A 138 -20.29 8.50 -1.94
CA ILE A 138 -19.77 9.71 -2.56
C ILE A 138 -19.84 9.48 -4.07
N GLU A 139 -20.82 10.05 -4.73
CA GLU A 139 -20.83 10.15 -6.20
C GLU A 139 -19.71 11.11 -6.61
N THR A 140 -18.60 10.55 -7.07
CA THR A 140 -17.53 11.34 -7.64
C THR A 140 -17.68 11.39 -9.16
N LYS A 141 -17.21 12.48 -9.80
CA LYS A 141 -17.03 12.55 -11.25
C LYS A 141 -16.05 11.49 -11.78
N PHE A 142 -15.35 10.84 -10.89
CA PHE A 142 -14.37 9.80 -11.13
C PHE A 142 -15.02 8.44 -10.85
N LYS A 143 -14.99 7.56 -11.84
CA LYS A 143 -15.71 6.28 -11.84
C LYS A 143 -15.25 5.28 -10.78
N SER A 144 -14.07 5.42 -10.21
CA SER A 144 -13.54 4.54 -9.17
C SER A 144 -13.33 5.32 -7.89
N THR A 145 -13.94 4.86 -6.82
CA THR A 145 -13.70 5.33 -5.45
C THR A 145 -12.80 4.39 -4.68
N GLN A 146 -12.38 3.29 -5.29
CA GLN A 146 -11.45 2.37 -4.65
C GLN A 146 -10.09 3.02 -4.54
N ILE A 147 -9.63 3.16 -3.30
CA ILE A 147 -8.31 3.69 -2.99
C ILE A 147 -7.30 2.57 -2.74
N ASP A 148 -7.77 1.38 -2.32
CA ASP A 148 -6.90 0.25 -2.02
C ASP A 148 -6.53 -0.52 -3.28
N SER A 149 -5.27 -0.92 -3.35
CA SER A 149 -4.77 -1.82 -4.38
C SER A 149 -4.01 -2.97 -3.74
N LEU A 150 -3.98 -4.09 -4.40
CA LEU A 150 -3.10 -5.19 -4.04
C LEU A 150 -2.03 -5.38 -5.09
N ALA A 151 -0.92 -5.99 -4.72
CA ALA A 151 0.19 -6.21 -5.62
C ALA A 151 0.72 -7.65 -5.56
N VAL A 152 1.10 -8.17 -6.73
CA VAL A 152 1.92 -9.37 -6.82
C VAL A 152 3.33 -8.95 -7.24
N ILE A 153 4.32 -9.33 -6.44
CA ILE A 153 5.75 -9.13 -6.73
C ILE A 153 6.39 -10.49 -6.93
N SER A 154 7.03 -10.67 -8.09
CA SER A 154 7.63 -11.95 -8.48
C SER A 154 9.08 -11.76 -8.90
N ASP A 155 9.96 -12.68 -8.48
CA ASP A 155 11.34 -12.76 -8.96
C ASP A 155 11.56 -13.93 -9.97
N GLY A 156 10.44 -14.48 -10.45
CA GLY A 156 10.43 -15.62 -11.37
C GLY A 156 10.43 -17.00 -10.69
N GLU A 157 10.88 -17.07 -9.44
CA GLU A 157 10.89 -18.29 -8.62
C GLU A 157 9.86 -18.22 -7.49
N ASN A 158 9.71 -17.05 -6.88
CA ASN A 158 8.82 -16.82 -5.75
C ASN A 158 7.85 -15.67 -6.01
N ASN A 159 6.64 -15.78 -5.49
CA ASN A 159 5.57 -14.80 -5.63
C ASN A 159 5.11 -14.31 -4.26
N VAL A 160 5.12 -13.00 -4.08
CA VAL A 160 4.55 -12.31 -2.92
C VAL A 160 3.23 -11.70 -3.32
N LEU A 161 2.15 -12.04 -2.62
CA LEU A 161 0.87 -11.34 -2.73
C LEU A 161 0.72 -10.40 -1.53
N ASN A 162 0.70 -9.11 -1.79
CA ASN A 162 0.47 -8.07 -0.79
C ASN A 162 -0.95 -7.54 -0.93
N LEU A 163 -1.82 -7.86 0.03
CA LEU A 163 -3.21 -7.39 0.10
C LEU A 163 -3.32 -6.04 0.81
N ASN A 164 -2.29 -5.64 1.56
CA ASN A 164 -2.31 -4.44 2.42
C ASN A 164 -3.66 -4.28 3.17
N ASP A 165 -4.33 -3.15 3.07
CA ASP A 165 -5.60 -2.85 3.72
C ASP A 165 -6.83 -3.16 2.83
N CYS A 166 -6.62 -3.78 1.66
CA CYS A 166 -7.74 -4.08 0.78
C CYS A 166 -8.78 -4.96 1.49
N PRO A 167 -10.02 -4.50 1.65
CA PRO A 167 -11.04 -5.25 2.37
C PRO A 167 -11.28 -6.62 1.73
N TYR A 168 -11.40 -7.66 2.54
CA TYR A 168 -11.56 -9.03 2.06
C TYR A 168 -12.64 -9.19 0.99
N ALA A 169 -13.79 -8.53 1.16
CA ALA A 169 -14.89 -8.62 0.20
C ALA A 169 -14.52 -8.06 -1.18
N LEU A 170 -13.65 -7.04 -1.22
CA LEU A 170 -13.15 -6.44 -2.47
C LEU A 170 -11.96 -7.23 -3.02
N ALA A 171 -11.06 -7.69 -2.16
CA ALA A 171 -9.89 -8.47 -2.53
C ALA A 171 -10.26 -9.81 -3.17
N LYS A 172 -11.39 -10.42 -2.79
CA LYS A 172 -11.79 -11.78 -3.20
C LYS A 172 -11.73 -12.02 -4.70
N GLU A 173 -12.24 -11.10 -5.51
CA GLU A 173 -12.24 -11.27 -6.97
C GLU A 173 -10.84 -11.09 -7.56
N ALA A 174 -10.07 -10.12 -7.06
CA ALA A 174 -8.68 -9.93 -7.46
C ALA A 174 -7.81 -11.14 -7.07
N VAL A 175 -8.00 -11.69 -5.87
CA VAL A 175 -7.29 -12.91 -5.43
C VAL A 175 -7.60 -14.10 -6.34
N LYS A 176 -8.86 -14.29 -6.79
CA LYS A 176 -9.19 -15.32 -7.76
C LYS A 176 -8.40 -15.17 -9.08
N VAL A 177 -8.23 -13.93 -9.55
CA VAL A 177 -7.42 -13.67 -10.76
C VAL A 177 -5.97 -14.06 -10.49
N VAL A 178 -5.42 -13.65 -9.36
CA VAL A 178 -4.03 -13.97 -8.98
C VAL A 178 -3.82 -15.47 -8.88
N VAL A 179 -4.65 -16.19 -8.13
CA VAL A 179 -4.52 -17.65 -7.95
C VAL A 179 -4.65 -18.41 -9.28
N LYS A 180 -5.43 -17.90 -10.22
CA LYS A 180 -5.54 -18.50 -11.57
C LYS A 180 -4.31 -18.21 -12.44
N LYS A 181 -3.65 -17.07 -12.22
CA LYS A 181 -2.53 -16.59 -13.06
C LYS A 181 -1.17 -17.06 -12.55
N TYR A 182 -1.03 -17.22 -11.25
CA TYR A 182 0.19 -17.66 -10.58
C TYR A 182 -0.04 -19.06 -10.01
N GLU A 183 0.88 -19.98 -10.29
CA GLU A 183 0.76 -21.37 -9.83
C GLU A 183 0.87 -21.48 -8.29
N THR A 184 1.73 -20.64 -7.71
CA THR A 184 1.98 -20.60 -6.26
C THR A 184 2.01 -19.16 -5.76
N ILE A 185 1.63 -18.98 -4.52
CA ILE A 185 1.89 -17.77 -3.74
C ILE A 185 2.73 -18.20 -2.54
N ASP A 186 4.00 -17.81 -2.54
CA ASP A 186 4.97 -18.24 -1.54
C ASP A 186 4.85 -17.42 -0.26
N PHE A 187 4.46 -16.15 -0.39
CA PHE A 187 4.27 -15.23 0.73
C PHE A 187 2.97 -14.45 0.56
N LEU A 188 2.18 -14.40 1.63
CA LEU A 188 0.97 -13.60 1.72
C LEU A 188 1.13 -12.53 2.80
N LEU A 189 1.05 -11.26 2.39
CA LEU A 189 1.02 -10.11 3.28
C LEU A 189 -0.43 -9.64 3.40
N VAL A 190 -0.98 -9.72 4.59
CA VAL A 190 -2.41 -9.43 4.85
C VAL A 190 -2.56 -8.71 6.18
N GLY A 191 -3.43 -7.72 6.22
CA GLY A 191 -3.84 -7.08 7.46
C GLY A 191 -4.55 -8.07 8.37
N TYR A 192 -4.11 -8.18 9.63
CA TYR A 192 -4.76 -9.01 10.65
C TYR A 192 -5.34 -8.19 11.81
N GLY A 193 -4.95 -6.93 11.89
CA GLY A 193 -5.46 -6.01 12.89
C GLY A 193 -6.92 -5.67 12.62
N GLY A 194 -7.79 -5.86 13.60
CA GLY A 194 -9.11 -5.28 13.56
C GLY A 194 -8.99 -3.77 13.68
N ALA A 195 -8.95 -3.06 12.57
CA ALA A 195 -9.17 -1.64 12.57
C ALA A 195 -10.59 -1.42 13.09
N GLY A 196 -10.72 -1.08 14.35
CA GLY A 196 -12.01 -0.72 14.90
C GLY A 196 -12.53 0.54 14.23
N PRO A 197 -13.86 0.68 14.14
CA PRO A 197 -14.42 1.89 13.56
C PRO A 197 -13.96 3.13 14.35
N TYR A 198 -13.58 4.17 13.61
CA TYR A 198 -13.43 5.50 14.19
C TYR A 198 -14.72 5.81 15.01
N PRO A 199 -14.65 6.25 16.24
CA PRO A 199 -13.49 6.82 16.91
C PRO A 199 -12.95 5.98 18.09
N GLN A 200 -12.65 4.72 17.92
CA GLN A 200 -12.15 3.86 19.00
C GLN A 200 -10.88 4.34 19.69
N CYS A 201 -10.07 5.13 18.98
CA CYS A 201 -8.85 5.74 19.51
C CYS A 201 -9.11 6.94 20.45
N PHE A 202 -10.37 7.37 20.59
CA PHE A 202 -10.74 8.48 21.46
C PHE A 202 -11.54 7.99 22.66
N GLN A 203 -11.25 8.57 23.82
CA GLN A 203 -12.04 8.36 25.02
C GLN A 203 -13.34 9.16 24.89
N LEU A 204 -14.40 8.50 24.42
CA LEU A 204 -15.70 9.14 24.28
C LEU A 204 -16.65 8.68 25.40
N SER A 205 -17.59 9.55 25.76
CA SER A 205 -18.71 9.17 26.62
C SER A 205 -19.60 8.14 25.90
N ASP A 206 -20.23 7.22 26.62
CA ASP A 206 -21.07 6.16 26.10
C ASP A 206 -22.20 6.63 25.17
N LYS A 207 -22.56 7.92 25.22
CA LYS A 207 -23.55 8.53 24.33
C LYS A 207 -23.00 8.91 22.93
N LYS A 208 -21.67 8.84 22.74
CA LYS A 208 -20.99 9.23 21.49
C LYS A 208 -20.22 8.08 20.84
N ARG A 209 -20.30 6.89 21.40
CA ARG A 209 -19.69 5.68 20.83
C ARG A 209 -20.57 5.03 19.77
#